data_d0f8512963a807b0f5c97024d3db18f1
#
_entry.id   d0f8512963a807b0f5c97024d3db18f1
#
_cell.length_a   1.000
_cell.length_b   1.000
_cell.length_c   1.000
_cell.angle_alpha   90.00
_cell.angle_beta   90.00
_cell.angle_gamma   90.00
#
_symmetry.space_group_name_H-M   'P 1'
#
loop_
_entity.id
_entity.type
_entity.pdbx_description
1 polymer ?
#
loop_
_entity_poly.entity_id
_entity_poly.type
_entity_poly.pdbx_seq_one_letter_code
_entity_poly.pdbx_strand_id
1 'polypeptide(L)'
;LQAQAAKAFPKVKFVLAHIGMHSFLWEAILACQEYPNITVDMSQAAAFDIKTFIANVGADRLTYGSDAPYVSPRVEQEKLRVIGLSEEDQEKVFWKNAAWVWGFDKTQGKQDD
;
A
#
# COMPACT_ATOMS: atom_id res chain seq x y z
N LEU A 1 -12.32 12.57 -4.39
CA LEU A 1 -11.50 12.98 -5.54
C LEU A 1 -10.65 11.83 -6.10
N GLN A 2 -9.86 11.12 -5.27
CA GLN A 2 -8.99 10.02 -5.71
C GLN A 2 -9.79 8.81 -6.22
N ALA A 3 -10.87 8.42 -5.55
CA ALA A 3 -11.77 7.37 -6.00
C ALA A 3 -12.41 7.70 -7.37
N GLN A 4 -12.76 8.95 -7.60
CA GLN A 4 -13.27 9.41 -8.90
C GLN A 4 -12.21 9.27 -10.01
N ALA A 5 -10.95 9.60 -9.72
CA ALA A 5 -9.85 9.41 -10.66
C ALA A 5 -9.61 7.93 -10.97
N ALA A 6 -9.62 7.08 -9.93
CA ALA A 6 -9.45 5.63 -10.10
C ALA A 6 -10.57 5.02 -10.95
N LYS A 7 -11.80 5.47 -10.76
CA LYS A 7 -12.95 5.07 -11.59
C LYS A 7 -12.80 5.52 -13.03
N ALA A 8 -12.37 6.77 -13.24
CA ALA A 8 -12.22 7.34 -14.59
C ALA A 8 -11.07 6.72 -15.38
N PHE A 9 -10.02 6.26 -14.68
CA PHE A 9 -8.81 5.71 -15.27
C PHE A 9 -8.49 4.31 -14.73
N PRO A 10 -9.30 3.28 -15.06
CA PRO A 10 -9.17 1.96 -14.44
C PRO A 10 -7.87 1.22 -14.79
N LYS A 11 -7.17 1.63 -15.84
CA LYS A 11 -5.87 1.08 -16.24
C LYS A 11 -4.68 1.75 -15.54
N VAL A 12 -4.91 2.89 -14.87
CA VAL A 12 -3.88 3.61 -14.12
C VAL A 12 -3.85 3.07 -12.69
N LYS A 13 -2.67 2.75 -12.19
CA LYS A 13 -2.47 2.36 -10.80
C LYS A 13 -2.25 3.61 -9.96
N PHE A 14 -3.00 3.73 -8.88
CA PHE A 14 -2.92 4.85 -7.95
C PHE A 14 -2.32 4.38 -6.63
N VAL A 15 -1.42 5.16 -6.07
CA VAL A 15 -0.89 4.95 -4.72
C VAL A 15 -1.32 6.12 -3.86
N LEU A 16 -2.09 5.85 -2.81
CA LEU A 16 -2.49 6.86 -1.83
C LEU A 16 -1.42 6.96 -0.74
N ALA A 17 -0.79 8.12 -0.62
CA ALA A 17 0.25 8.33 0.37
C ALA A 17 -0.31 8.28 1.81
N HIS A 18 0.49 7.74 2.73
CA HIS A 18 0.29 7.84 4.18
C HIS A 18 -1.00 7.21 4.72
N ILE A 19 -1.60 6.29 4.02
CA ILE A 19 -2.90 5.66 4.40
C ILE A 19 -3.96 6.71 4.80
N GLY A 20 -3.98 7.87 4.12
CA GLY A 20 -4.91 8.97 4.45
C GLY A 20 -4.54 9.75 5.70
N MET A 21 -3.29 9.64 6.22
CA MET A 21 -2.80 10.39 7.38
C MET A 21 -3.77 10.35 8.58
N HIS A 22 -4.15 9.16 9.01
CA HIS A 22 -5.09 8.91 10.11
C HIS A 22 -6.50 9.48 9.88
N SER A 23 -6.61 10.76 9.57
CA SER A 23 -7.90 11.46 9.39
C SER A 23 -8.76 10.90 8.25
N PHE A 24 -8.14 10.30 7.23
CA PHE A 24 -8.82 9.74 6.06
C PHE A 24 -8.58 8.23 5.90
N LEU A 25 -8.26 7.53 6.99
CA LEU A 25 -8.02 6.09 6.99
C LEU A 25 -9.21 5.31 6.41
N TRP A 26 -10.41 5.62 6.85
CA TRP A 26 -11.61 4.92 6.39
C TRP A 26 -11.94 5.20 4.93
N GLU A 27 -11.70 6.41 4.46
CA GLU A 27 -11.83 6.75 3.04
C GLU A 27 -10.83 5.98 2.19
N ALA A 28 -9.59 5.81 2.67
CA ALA A 28 -8.58 5.00 1.98
C ALA A 28 -8.97 3.51 1.94
N ILE A 29 -9.49 2.96 3.05
CA ILE A 29 -10.00 1.60 3.13
C ILE A 29 -11.13 1.38 2.12
N LEU A 30 -12.15 2.22 2.14
CA LEU A 30 -13.30 2.12 1.24
C LEU A 30 -12.89 2.27 -0.23
N ALA A 31 -11.99 3.20 -0.53
CA ALA A 31 -11.47 3.38 -1.89
C ALA A 31 -10.73 2.13 -2.39
N CYS A 32 -9.91 1.51 -1.55
CA CYS A 32 -9.21 0.28 -1.90
C CYS A 32 -10.17 -0.91 -2.09
N GLN A 33 -11.22 -1.00 -1.27
CA GLN A 33 -12.23 -2.06 -1.40
C GLN A 33 -13.03 -1.92 -2.70
N GLU A 34 -13.34 -0.69 -3.10
CA GLU A 34 -14.15 -0.41 -4.29
C GLU A 34 -13.35 -0.45 -5.59
N TYR A 35 -12.10 0.03 -5.57
CA TYR A 35 -11.29 0.18 -6.79
C TYR A 35 -10.02 -0.68 -6.74
N PRO A 36 -9.91 -1.72 -7.61
CA PRO A 36 -8.76 -2.62 -7.60
C PRO A 36 -7.44 -1.97 -8.04
N ASN A 37 -7.48 -0.82 -8.68
CA ASN A 37 -6.31 -0.07 -9.13
C ASN A 37 -5.77 0.93 -8.11
N ILE A 38 -6.27 0.92 -6.86
CA ILE A 38 -5.75 1.72 -5.77
C ILE A 38 -4.93 0.84 -4.81
N THR A 39 -3.74 1.28 -4.46
CA THR A 39 -2.94 0.80 -3.33
C THR A 39 -2.64 1.95 -2.39
N VAL A 40 -2.13 1.68 -1.21
CA VAL A 40 -1.72 2.71 -0.25
C VAL A 40 -0.25 2.56 0.12
N ASP A 41 0.37 3.65 0.47
CA ASP A 41 1.71 3.71 1.04
C ASP A 41 1.61 3.90 2.56
N MET A 42 2.44 3.17 3.33
CA MET A 42 2.37 3.18 4.79
C MET A 42 3.18 4.28 5.47
N SER A 43 3.96 5.05 4.71
CA SER A 43 4.85 6.04 5.31
C SER A 43 4.11 7.00 6.23
N GLN A 44 4.73 7.33 7.35
CA GLN A 44 4.18 8.18 8.42
C GLN A 44 2.90 7.68 9.10
N ALA A 45 2.30 6.59 8.64
CA ALA A 45 1.09 6.05 9.27
C ALA A 45 1.40 5.46 10.65
N ALA A 46 0.48 5.58 11.59
CA ALA A 46 0.58 4.91 12.87
C ALA A 46 0.50 3.38 12.72
N ALA A 47 1.22 2.63 13.55
CA ALA A 47 1.16 1.17 13.51
C ALA A 47 -0.27 0.62 13.65
N PHE A 48 -1.10 1.29 14.46
CA PHE A 48 -2.52 0.96 14.61
C PHE A 48 -3.30 1.13 13.31
N ASP A 49 -3.05 2.20 12.56
CA ASP A 49 -3.73 2.46 11.28
C ASP A 49 -3.32 1.43 10.22
N ILE A 50 -2.03 1.08 10.19
CA ILE A 50 -1.52 0.02 9.30
C ILE A 50 -2.23 -1.31 9.61
N LYS A 51 -2.31 -1.68 10.88
CA LYS A 51 -2.99 -2.90 11.32
C LYS A 51 -4.48 -2.89 10.95
N THR A 52 -5.15 -1.77 11.17
CA THR A 52 -6.56 -1.58 10.80
C THR A 52 -6.77 -1.69 9.29
N PHE A 53 -5.90 -1.08 8.50
CA PHE A 53 -5.96 -1.18 7.05
C PHE A 53 -5.81 -2.63 6.58
N ILE A 54 -4.79 -3.35 7.07
CA ILE A 54 -4.56 -4.74 6.68
C ILE A 54 -5.74 -5.64 7.07
N ALA A 55 -6.34 -5.42 8.24
CA ALA A 55 -7.50 -6.19 8.69
C ALA A 55 -8.73 -6.01 7.80
N ASN A 56 -8.88 -4.86 7.14
CA ASN A 56 -10.05 -4.53 6.32
C ASN A 56 -9.83 -4.70 4.81
N VAL A 57 -8.59 -4.59 4.34
CA VAL A 57 -8.25 -4.62 2.91
C VAL A 57 -7.30 -5.76 2.58
N GLY A 58 -6.34 -6.05 3.45
CA GLY A 58 -5.29 -7.03 3.22
C GLY A 58 -3.92 -6.40 2.93
N ALA A 59 -2.88 -7.19 3.14
CA ALA A 59 -1.49 -6.78 2.92
C ALA A 59 -1.17 -6.56 1.42
N ASP A 60 -1.93 -7.17 0.52
CA ASP A 60 -1.71 -7.06 -0.94
C ASP A 60 -1.90 -5.64 -1.51
N ARG A 61 -2.51 -4.76 -0.73
CA ARG A 61 -2.83 -3.39 -1.15
C ARG A 61 -1.99 -2.34 -0.42
N LEU A 62 -1.01 -2.77 0.36
CA LEU A 62 -0.11 -1.92 1.13
C LEU A 62 1.29 -1.95 0.55
N THR A 63 1.91 -0.79 0.36
CA THR A 63 3.32 -0.66 -0.04
C THR A 63 4.14 -0.04 1.09
N TYR A 64 5.37 -0.51 1.25
CA TYR A 64 6.33 0.11 2.15
C TYR A 64 6.82 1.43 1.59
N GLY A 65 6.85 2.44 2.44
CA GLY A 65 7.49 3.72 2.21
C GLY A 65 7.96 4.31 3.55
N SER A 66 8.93 5.18 3.53
CA SER A 66 9.43 5.85 4.75
C SER A 66 9.21 7.36 4.75
N ASP A 67 9.04 7.94 3.58
CA ASP A 67 9.02 9.39 3.41
C ASP A 67 10.29 10.05 3.95
N ALA A 68 11.44 9.38 3.74
CA ALA A 68 12.74 9.95 4.10
C ALA A 68 12.97 11.28 3.35
N PRO A 69 13.56 12.30 4.00
CA PRO A 69 14.25 12.28 5.29
C PRO A 69 13.36 12.57 6.51
N TYR A 70 12.06 12.76 6.34
CA TYR A 70 11.16 13.13 7.45
C TYR A 70 11.04 12.02 8.50
N VAL A 71 11.02 10.76 8.07
CA VAL A 71 11.02 9.59 8.96
C VAL A 71 12.14 8.65 8.55
N SER A 72 12.81 8.05 9.53
CA SER A 72 13.83 7.04 9.26
C SER A 72 13.21 5.76 8.68
N PRO A 73 13.78 5.20 7.59
CA PRO A 73 13.33 3.91 7.06
C PRO A 73 13.28 2.79 8.12
N ARG A 74 14.21 2.79 9.07
CA ARG A 74 14.23 1.79 10.16
C ARG A 74 13.01 1.90 11.09
N VAL A 75 12.54 3.12 11.35
CA VAL A 75 11.34 3.34 12.17
C VAL A 75 10.12 2.77 11.46
N GLU A 76 9.99 3.02 10.16
CA GLU A 76 8.88 2.48 9.37
C GLU A 76 8.91 0.95 9.27
N GLN A 77 10.09 0.35 9.13
CA GLN A 77 10.26 -1.12 9.16
C GLN A 77 9.82 -1.72 10.50
N GLU A 78 10.18 -1.07 11.59
CA GLU A 78 9.85 -1.54 12.95
C GLU A 78 8.34 -1.61 13.18
N LYS A 79 7.56 -0.72 12.58
CA LYS A 79 6.09 -0.77 12.67
C LYS A 79 5.53 -2.09 12.17
N LEU A 80 6.03 -2.60 11.03
CA LEU A 80 5.59 -3.89 10.47
C LEU A 80 5.96 -5.06 11.38
N ARG A 81 7.13 -5.01 12.03
CA ARG A 81 7.55 -6.02 12.99
C ARG A 81 6.66 -6.01 14.23
N VAL A 82 6.36 -4.84 14.77
CA VAL A 82 5.55 -4.67 15.98
C VAL A 82 4.11 -5.15 15.79
N ILE A 83 3.53 -4.93 14.62
CA ILE A 83 2.15 -5.40 14.34
C ILE A 83 2.07 -6.90 14.03
N GLY A 84 3.21 -7.58 13.91
CA GLY A 84 3.29 -9.03 13.83
C GLY A 84 2.83 -9.62 12.48
N LEU A 85 3.21 -9.00 11.37
CA LEU A 85 2.93 -9.57 10.04
C LEU A 85 3.67 -10.88 9.82
N SER A 86 3.03 -11.80 9.10
CA SER A 86 3.69 -13.01 8.60
C SER A 86 4.83 -12.66 7.64
N GLU A 87 5.79 -13.55 7.47
CA GLU A 87 6.88 -13.36 6.50
C GLU A 87 6.35 -13.13 5.08
N GLU A 88 5.32 -13.87 4.69
CA GLU A 88 4.66 -13.72 3.40
C GLU A 88 4.08 -12.31 3.21
N ASP A 89 3.37 -11.79 4.20
CA ASP A 89 2.78 -10.45 4.13
C ASP A 89 3.85 -9.36 4.21
N GLN A 90 4.93 -9.58 4.96
CA GLN A 90 6.08 -8.67 4.96
C GLN A 90 6.71 -8.57 3.57
N GLU A 91 6.92 -9.69 2.86
CA GLU A 91 7.43 -9.66 1.50
C GLU A 91 6.52 -8.89 0.53
N LYS A 92 5.20 -9.08 0.66
CA LYS A 92 4.22 -8.31 -0.14
C LYS A 92 4.40 -6.82 0.08
N VAL A 93 4.40 -6.38 1.34
CA VAL A 93 4.49 -4.97 1.70
C VAL A 93 5.85 -4.37 1.31
N PHE A 94 6.96 -5.07 1.58
CA PHE A 94 8.29 -4.53 1.33
C PHE A 94 8.64 -4.38 -0.14
N TRP A 95 8.18 -5.28 -1.01
CA TRP A 95 8.62 -5.21 -2.40
C TRP A 95 7.64 -5.75 -3.46
N LYS A 96 6.88 -6.83 -3.20
CA LYS A 96 6.03 -7.46 -4.23
C LYS A 96 4.94 -6.53 -4.74
N ASN A 97 4.27 -5.82 -3.83
CA ASN A 97 3.21 -4.88 -4.20
C ASN A 97 3.76 -3.68 -4.97
N ALA A 98 4.92 -3.16 -4.56
CA ALA A 98 5.59 -2.09 -5.29
C ALA A 98 6.03 -2.55 -6.68
N ALA A 99 6.56 -3.77 -6.81
CA ALA A 99 6.92 -4.36 -8.10
C ALA A 99 5.71 -4.44 -9.04
N TRP A 100 4.53 -4.82 -8.51
CA TRP A 100 3.30 -4.81 -9.28
C TRP A 100 2.87 -3.40 -9.69
N VAL A 101 2.94 -2.43 -8.77
CA VAL A 101 2.58 -1.02 -9.07
C VAL A 101 3.44 -0.46 -10.19
N TRP A 102 4.75 -0.68 -10.12
CA TRP A 102 5.73 -0.14 -11.08
C TRP A 102 5.92 -1.01 -12.32
N GLY A 103 5.26 -2.16 -12.42
CA GLY A 103 5.40 -3.06 -13.55
C GLY A 103 6.74 -3.81 -13.63
N PHE A 104 7.40 -3.99 -12.48
CA PHE A 104 8.63 -4.79 -12.38
C PHE A 104 8.37 -6.27 -12.07
N ASP A 105 7.12 -6.68 -11.99
CA ASP A 105 6.76 -8.07 -11.80
C ASP A 105 7.08 -8.87 -13.06
N LYS A 106 8.09 -9.72 -12.96
CA LYS A 106 8.57 -10.54 -14.08
C LYS A 106 7.55 -11.56 -14.59
N THR A 107 6.49 -11.82 -13.85
CA THR A 107 5.42 -12.72 -14.29
C THR A 107 4.56 -12.11 -15.38
N GLN A 108 4.52 -10.78 -15.50
CA GLN A 108 3.81 -10.09 -16.57
C GLN A 108 4.64 -9.94 -17.87
N GLY A 109 5.95 -10.03 -17.79
CA GLY A 109 6.85 -9.93 -18.96
C GLY A 109 6.89 -11.15 -19.85
N LYS A 110 6.21 -12.24 -19.47
CA LYS A 110 6.13 -13.47 -20.29
C LYS A 110 4.87 -13.59 -21.14
N GLN A 111 3.96 -12.63 -21.08
CA GLN A 111 2.71 -12.65 -21.86
C GLN A 111 2.78 -11.84 -23.16
N ASP A 112 3.85 -11.07 -23.37
CA ASP A 112 4.01 -10.23 -24.56
C ASP A 112 4.99 -10.79 -25.60
N ASP A 113 5.44 -12.03 -25.43
CA ASP A 113 6.26 -12.76 -26.42
C ASP A 113 5.39 -13.68 -27.30
#